data_d400e43b440afed52e0ecd632a0c4f03
#
_entry.id   d400e43b440afed52e0ecd632a0c4f03
#
_cell.length_a   1.000
_cell.length_b   1.000
_cell.length_c   1.000
_cell.angle_alpha   90.00
_cell.angle_beta   90.00
_cell.angle_gamma   90.00
#
_symmetry.space_group_name_H-M   'P 1'
#
loop_
_entity.id
_entity.type
_entity.pdbx_description
1 polymer ?
#
loop_
_entity_poly.entity_id
_entity_poly.type
_entity_poly.pdbx_seq_one_letter_code
_entity_poly.pdbx_strand_id
1 'polypeptide(L)'
;MGVRVRVRVRYGSVSLDLVALVNTGYETDVPELLIPVDVARSLSLWPRLPDNTVVETYRTASGLMKVYRVGGAQVSLLVEGNEVRSSKAYIVISEYTDETLISDQLASELDIAIEDPARGL
;
A
#
# COMPACT_ATOMS: atom_id res chain seq x y z
N MET A 1 6.45 12.21 -9.18
CA MET A 1 7.08 12.61 -7.92
C MET A 1 6.27 12.09 -6.76
N GLY A 2 6.90 11.64 -5.70
CA GLY A 2 6.22 11.04 -4.57
C GLY A 2 6.73 11.57 -3.24
N VAL A 3 5.93 11.31 -2.20
CA VAL A 3 6.24 11.67 -0.82
C VAL A 3 6.28 10.38 -0.01
N ARG A 4 7.32 10.21 0.81
CA ARG A 4 7.41 9.06 1.69
C ARG A 4 6.82 9.37 3.05
N VAL A 5 6.03 8.43 3.55
CA VAL A 5 5.39 8.55 4.87
C VAL A 5 5.58 7.24 5.62
N ARG A 6 5.44 7.30 6.94
CA ARG A 6 5.44 6.10 7.77
C ARG A 6 4.01 5.64 7.97
N VAL A 7 3.79 4.34 7.82
CA VAL A 7 2.49 3.73 8.05
C VAL A 7 2.63 2.50 8.92
N ARG A 8 1.55 2.17 9.62
CA ARG A 8 1.40 0.90 10.34
C ARG A 8 0.35 0.08 9.64
N VAL A 9 0.73 -1.13 9.24
CA VAL A 9 -0.16 -2.05 8.54
C VAL A 9 -0.55 -3.16 9.51
N ARG A 10 -1.86 -3.40 9.61
CA ARG A 10 -2.38 -4.51 10.42
C ARG A 10 -3.13 -5.47 9.52
N TYR A 11 -2.81 -6.75 9.65
CA TYR A 11 -3.54 -7.82 8.99
C TYR A 11 -3.64 -8.99 9.97
N GLY A 12 -4.88 -9.36 10.33
CA GLY A 12 -5.08 -10.36 11.38
C GLY A 12 -4.43 -9.91 12.68
N SER A 13 -3.59 -10.74 13.25
CA SER A 13 -2.86 -10.45 14.49
C SER A 13 -1.48 -9.83 14.25
N VAL A 14 -1.11 -9.60 12.98
CA VAL A 14 0.21 -9.08 12.62
C VAL A 14 0.14 -7.57 12.41
N SER A 15 1.13 -6.87 12.95
CA SER A 15 1.27 -5.43 12.79
C SER A 15 2.70 -5.13 12.36
N LEU A 16 2.86 -4.24 11.39
CA LEU A 16 4.17 -3.90 10.81
C LEU A 16 4.22 -2.41 10.50
N ASP A 17 5.29 -1.77 10.97
CA ASP A 17 5.55 -0.36 10.64
C ASP A 17 6.55 -0.32 9.49
N LEU A 18 6.26 0.53 8.50
CA LEU A 18 7.12 0.65 7.33
C LEU A 18 7.01 2.03 6.69
N VAL A 19 7.92 2.29 5.76
CA VAL A 19 7.91 3.52 4.96
C VAL A 19 7.26 3.20 3.63
N ALA A 20 6.31 4.04 3.21
CA ALA A 20 5.61 3.89 1.95
C ALA A 20 5.71 5.17 1.14
N LEU A 21 5.72 5.00 -0.18
CA LEU A 21 5.75 6.10 -1.13
C LEU A 21 4.34 6.38 -1.62
N VAL A 22 3.90 7.63 -1.47
CA VAL A 22 2.66 8.08 -2.08
C VAL A 22 2.95 8.38 -3.55
N ASN A 23 2.37 7.59 -4.44
CA ASN A 23 2.59 7.72 -5.87
C ASN A 23 1.31 8.22 -6.54
N THR A 24 1.32 9.45 -7.04
CA THR A 24 0.13 10.05 -7.66
C THR A 24 -0.29 9.34 -8.94
N GLY A 25 0.62 8.58 -9.56
CA GLY A 25 0.30 7.78 -10.73
C GLY A 25 -0.34 6.44 -10.42
N TYR A 26 -0.44 6.07 -9.15
CA TYR A 26 -1.09 4.83 -8.73
C TYR A 26 -2.55 5.12 -8.42
N GLU A 27 -3.37 5.04 -9.45
CA GLU A 27 -4.80 5.36 -9.37
C GLU A 27 -5.63 4.09 -9.22
N THR A 28 -6.52 4.10 -8.22
CA THR A 28 -7.37 2.95 -7.90
C THR A 28 -8.79 3.40 -7.55
N ASP A 29 -9.75 2.47 -7.60
CA ASP A 29 -11.13 2.74 -7.20
C ASP A 29 -11.34 2.62 -5.69
N VAL A 30 -10.46 1.89 -5.01
CA VAL A 30 -10.53 1.62 -3.58
C VAL A 30 -9.15 1.83 -2.96
N PRO A 31 -9.06 2.04 -1.63
CA PRO A 31 -7.77 2.21 -0.97
C PRO A 31 -6.91 0.95 -1.11
N GLU A 32 -5.69 1.10 -1.62
CA GLU A 32 -4.75 -0.01 -1.83
C GLU A 32 -3.36 0.34 -1.36
N LEU A 33 -2.68 -0.66 -0.81
CA LEU A 33 -1.27 -0.61 -0.47
C LEU A 33 -0.55 -1.70 -1.25
N LEU A 34 0.30 -1.29 -2.18
CA LEU A 34 1.11 -2.23 -2.97
C LEU A 34 2.39 -2.53 -2.20
N ILE A 35 2.67 -3.80 -1.98
CA ILE A 35 3.83 -4.23 -1.20
C ILE A 35 4.67 -5.25 -1.96
N PRO A 36 5.99 -5.26 -1.74
CA PRO A 36 6.84 -6.31 -2.26
C PRO A 36 6.69 -7.60 -1.44
N VAL A 37 7.25 -8.68 -1.96
CA VAL A 37 7.12 -10.01 -1.37
C VAL A 37 7.72 -10.09 0.03
N ASP A 38 8.84 -9.44 0.29
CA ASP A 38 9.45 -9.47 1.62
C ASP A 38 8.56 -8.82 2.69
N VAL A 39 7.86 -7.75 2.35
CA VAL A 39 6.87 -7.13 3.25
C VAL A 39 5.69 -8.08 3.44
N ALA A 40 5.23 -8.72 2.37
CA ALA A 40 4.15 -9.70 2.46
C ALA A 40 4.52 -10.86 3.38
N ARG A 41 5.77 -11.33 3.34
CA ARG A 41 6.24 -12.37 4.27
C ARG A 41 6.16 -11.90 5.72
N SER A 42 6.54 -10.67 5.99
CA SER A 42 6.46 -10.10 7.35
C SER A 42 5.03 -9.98 7.85
N LEU A 43 4.06 -9.91 6.94
CA LEU A 43 2.64 -9.88 7.28
C LEU A 43 2.00 -11.29 7.28
N SER A 44 2.79 -12.34 7.06
CA SER A 44 2.32 -13.72 6.93
C SER A 44 1.38 -13.93 5.74
N LEU A 45 1.58 -13.15 4.68
CA LEU A 45 0.78 -13.21 3.45
C LEU A 45 1.51 -13.86 2.28
N TRP A 46 2.74 -14.32 2.49
CA TRP A 46 3.55 -14.94 1.43
C TRP A 46 4.45 -16.00 2.00
N PRO A 47 4.69 -17.13 1.36
CA PRO A 47 4.16 -17.51 0.04
C PRO A 47 2.74 -18.07 0.08
N ARG A 48 2.20 -18.30 1.27
CA ARG A 48 0.86 -18.85 1.42
C ARG A 48 -0.16 -17.74 1.52
N LEU A 49 -0.94 -17.60 0.45
CA LEU A 49 -1.96 -16.54 0.35
C LEU A 49 -3.26 -16.96 1.02
N PRO A 50 -4.01 -16.00 1.60
CA PRO A 50 -5.36 -16.27 2.11
C PRO A 50 -6.31 -16.77 1.00
N ASP A 51 -7.35 -17.49 1.39
CA ASP A 51 -8.33 -18.05 0.44
C ASP A 51 -9.09 -16.98 -0.33
N ASN A 52 -9.25 -15.78 0.26
CA ASN A 52 -9.96 -14.67 -0.37
C ASN A 52 -9.07 -13.84 -1.33
N THR A 53 -7.87 -14.31 -1.62
CA THR A 53 -6.96 -13.61 -2.51
C THR A 53 -7.47 -13.65 -3.95
N VAL A 54 -7.45 -12.50 -4.61
CA VAL A 54 -7.83 -12.38 -6.01
C VAL A 54 -6.57 -12.05 -6.82
N VAL A 55 -6.34 -12.81 -7.89
CA VAL A 55 -5.22 -12.56 -8.81
C VAL A 55 -5.72 -11.61 -9.88
N GLU A 56 -5.03 -10.49 -10.05
CA GLU A 56 -5.38 -9.47 -11.03
C GLU A 56 -4.18 -9.08 -11.87
N THR A 57 -4.43 -8.40 -12.96
CA THR A 57 -3.40 -7.85 -13.84
C THR A 57 -3.54 -6.34 -13.85
N TYR A 58 -2.48 -5.66 -13.44
CA TYR A 58 -2.44 -4.20 -13.44
C TYR A 58 -1.60 -3.70 -14.61
N ARG A 59 -2.04 -2.60 -15.20
CA ARG A 59 -1.28 -1.94 -16.26
C ARG A 59 -0.29 -0.98 -15.64
N THR A 60 0.96 -1.09 -16.02
CA THR A 60 2.04 -0.22 -15.56
C THR A 60 2.74 0.41 -16.77
N ALA A 61 3.66 1.33 -16.50
CA ALA A 61 4.45 1.96 -17.57
C ALA A 61 5.30 0.94 -18.37
N SER A 62 5.69 -0.17 -17.73
CA SER A 62 6.50 -1.21 -18.39
C SER A 62 5.66 -2.37 -18.92
N GLY A 63 4.34 -2.28 -18.87
CA GLY A 63 3.45 -3.32 -19.40
C GLY A 63 2.49 -3.82 -18.35
N LEU A 64 2.09 -5.10 -18.46
CA LEU A 64 1.13 -5.72 -17.55
C LEU A 64 1.87 -6.37 -16.39
N MET A 65 1.33 -6.21 -15.19
CA MET A 65 1.91 -6.77 -13.96
C MET A 65 0.86 -7.60 -13.25
N LYS A 66 1.18 -8.87 -12.99
CA LYS A 66 0.34 -9.75 -12.18
C LYS A 66 0.48 -9.38 -10.71
N VAL A 67 -0.63 -9.25 -10.02
CA VAL A 67 -0.67 -8.92 -8.60
C VAL A 67 -1.63 -9.82 -7.86
N TYR A 68 -1.46 -9.90 -6.54
CA TYR A 68 -2.30 -10.68 -5.64
C TYR A 68 -2.96 -9.71 -4.67
N ARG A 69 -4.27 -9.61 -4.72
CA ARG A 69 -5.04 -8.65 -3.96
C ARG A 69 -5.74 -9.32 -2.80
N VAL A 70 -5.49 -8.82 -1.59
CA VAL A 70 -6.01 -9.39 -0.34
C VAL A 70 -6.76 -8.31 0.41
N GLY A 71 -8.02 -8.55 0.74
CA GLY A 71 -8.82 -7.62 1.55
C GLY A 71 -8.62 -7.84 3.05
N GLY A 72 -9.10 -6.90 3.85
CA GLY A 72 -9.16 -7.04 5.29
C GLY A 72 -7.99 -6.45 6.06
N ALA A 73 -7.17 -5.64 5.43
CA ALA A 73 -6.09 -4.93 6.11
C ALA A 73 -6.54 -3.57 6.62
N GLN A 74 -5.81 -3.05 7.57
CA GLN A 74 -5.94 -1.68 8.06
C GLN A 74 -4.59 -0.99 7.97
N VAL A 75 -4.59 0.23 7.44
CA VAL A 75 -3.38 1.04 7.31
C VAL A 75 -3.57 2.33 8.08
N SER A 76 -2.61 2.66 8.92
CA SER A 76 -2.63 3.89 9.70
C SER A 76 -1.44 4.76 9.35
N LEU A 77 -1.67 6.06 9.23
CA LEU A 77 -0.60 7.03 9.04
C LEU A 77 0.04 7.31 10.40
N LEU A 78 1.37 7.25 10.45
CA LEU A 78 2.13 7.52 11.66
C LEU A 78 2.80 8.89 11.57
N VAL A 79 2.62 9.69 12.61
CA VAL A 79 3.35 10.95 12.78
C VAL A 79 3.99 10.92 14.16
N GLU A 80 5.32 10.95 14.18
CA GLU A 80 6.11 10.83 15.42
C GLU A 80 5.74 9.60 16.23
N GLY A 81 5.50 8.47 15.51
CA GLY A 81 5.14 7.21 16.12
C GLY A 81 3.68 7.04 16.52
N ASN A 82 2.86 8.07 16.34
CA ASN A 82 1.46 8.05 16.71
C ASN A 82 0.56 7.85 15.49
N GLU A 83 -0.47 7.01 15.65
CA GLU A 83 -1.47 6.81 14.59
C GLU A 83 -2.41 8.02 14.58
N VAL A 84 -2.39 8.78 13.49
CA VAL A 84 -3.20 10.00 13.37
C VAL A 84 -4.40 9.82 12.45
N ARG A 85 -4.36 8.82 11.56
CA ARG A 85 -5.44 8.46 10.64
C ARG A 85 -5.37 6.98 10.33
N SER A 86 -6.51 6.36 10.09
CA SER A 86 -6.59 4.95 9.71
C SER A 86 -7.59 4.75 8.60
N SER A 87 -7.35 3.76 7.76
CA SER A 87 -8.29 3.35 6.72
C SER A 87 -8.22 1.85 6.53
N LYS A 88 -9.34 1.25 6.18
CA LYS A 88 -9.33 -0.10 5.61
C LYS A 88 -8.65 -0.02 4.26
N ALA A 89 -7.94 -1.06 3.90
CA ALA A 89 -7.23 -1.11 2.62
C ALA A 89 -7.12 -2.54 2.13
N TYR A 90 -7.01 -2.66 0.81
CA TYR A 90 -6.57 -3.91 0.20
C TYR A 90 -5.05 -3.92 0.16
N ILE A 91 -4.48 -5.07 0.47
CA ILE A 91 -3.06 -5.31 0.25
C ILE A 91 -2.90 -5.87 -1.16
N VAL A 92 -2.02 -5.29 -1.94
CA VAL A 92 -1.70 -5.74 -3.29
C VAL A 92 -0.26 -6.19 -3.30
N ILE A 93 -0.01 -7.48 -3.55
CA ILE A 93 1.33 -8.06 -3.50
C ILE A 93 1.86 -8.20 -4.92
N SER A 94 3.05 -7.67 -5.17
CA SER A 94 3.72 -7.79 -6.44
C SER A 94 5.10 -8.40 -6.27
N GLU A 95 5.42 -9.38 -7.13
CA GLU A 95 6.76 -9.97 -7.19
C GLU A 95 7.76 -9.07 -7.93
N TYR A 96 7.27 -7.98 -8.55
CA TYR A 96 8.06 -7.12 -9.43
C TYR A 96 8.32 -5.73 -8.86
N THR A 97 7.92 -5.48 -7.62
CA THR A 97 8.18 -4.22 -6.95
C THR A 97 9.13 -4.43 -5.77
N ASP A 98 9.94 -3.43 -5.48
CA ASP A 98 10.84 -3.42 -4.33
C ASP A 98 10.49 -2.33 -3.33
N GLU A 99 9.41 -1.59 -3.57
CA GLU A 99 8.99 -0.47 -2.73
C GLU A 99 7.51 -0.56 -2.43
N THR A 100 7.12 -0.14 -1.21
CA THR A 100 5.72 -0.06 -0.82
C THR A 100 5.11 1.23 -1.34
N LEU A 101 3.96 1.12 -2.03
CA LEU A 101 3.29 2.24 -2.67
C LEU A 101 1.88 2.42 -2.12
N ILE A 102 1.52 3.68 -1.88
CA ILE A 102 0.18 4.07 -1.45
C ILE A 102 -0.59 4.57 -2.68
N SER A 103 -1.78 4.00 -2.92
CA SER A 103 -2.64 4.46 -4.01
C SER A 103 -3.22 5.84 -3.70
N ASP A 104 -3.73 6.51 -4.74
CA ASP A 104 -4.40 7.80 -4.61
C ASP A 104 -5.58 7.73 -3.62
N GLN A 105 -6.37 6.66 -3.69
CA GLN A 105 -7.51 6.48 -2.79
C GLN A 105 -7.07 6.29 -1.34
N LEU A 106 -6.03 5.51 -1.10
CA LEU A 106 -5.51 5.34 0.26
C LEU A 106 -4.93 6.65 0.80
N ALA A 107 -4.21 7.39 -0.03
CA ALA A 107 -3.67 8.69 0.37
C ALA A 107 -4.80 9.65 0.76
N SER A 108 -5.89 9.64 0.00
CA SER A 108 -7.07 10.46 0.31
C SER A 108 -7.69 10.07 1.66
N GLU A 109 -7.87 8.76 1.90
CA GLU A 109 -8.43 8.27 3.15
C GLU A 109 -7.54 8.57 4.36
N LEU A 110 -6.23 8.60 4.17
CA LEU A 110 -5.28 8.94 5.23
C LEU A 110 -5.05 10.45 5.34
N ASP A 111 -5.76 11.23 4.54
CA ASP A 111 -5.68 12.68 4.53
C ASP A 111 -4.27 13.19 4.25
N ILE A 112 -3.57 12.48 3.36
CA ILE A 112 -2.23 12.88 2.92
C ILE A 112 -2.40 13.82 1.74
N ALA A 113 -2.00 15.09 1.93
CA ALA A 113 -2.12 16.09 0.90
C ALA A 113 -0.77 16.27 0.19
N ILE A 114 -0.81 16.24 -1.14
CA ILE A 114 0.32 16.67 -1.98
C ILE A 114 -0.10 17.97 -2.63
N GLU A 115 0.29 19.08 -2.01
CA GLU A 115 -0.19 20.40 -2.42
C GLU A 115 0.41 20.89 -3.73
N ASP A 116 1.65 20.54 -3.99
CA ASP A 116 2.34 20.99 -5.19
C ASP A 116 3.28 19.90 -5.68
N PRO A 117 2.83 19.07 -6.62
CA PRO A 117 3.67 17.98 -7.13
C PRO A 117 4.98 18.46 -7.76
N ALA A 118 5.00 19.65 -8.35
CA ALA A 118 6.22 20.20 -8.94
C ALA A 118 7.29 20.50 -7.89
N ARG A 119 6.89 20.77 -6.66
CA ARG A 119 7.80 21.00 -5.52
C ARG A 119 8.02 19.73 -4.69
N GLY A 120 7.31 18.66 -4.98
CA GLY A 120 7.38 17.45 -4.19
C GLY A 120 6.67 17.53 -2.84
N LEU A 121 5.74 18.43 -2.71
CA LEU A 121 4.97 18.64 -1.47
C LEU A 121 3.69 17.83 -1.47
#